data_36847c960dab55cef8f0c02a5ee3f2ef
#
_entry.id   36847c960dab55cef8f0c02a5ee3f2ef
#
_cell.length_a   1.000
_cell.length_b   1.000
_cell.length_c   1.000
_cell.angle_alpha   90.00
_cell.angle_beta   90.00
_cell.angle_gamma   90.00
#
_symmetry.space_group_name_H-M   'P 1'
#
loop_
_entity.id
_entity.type
_entity.pdbx_description
1 polymer ?
#
loop_
_entity_poly.entity_id
_entity_poly.type
_entity_poly.pdbx_seq_one_letter_code
_entity_poly.pdbx_strand_id
1 'polypeptide(L)'
;MTFTVHGLPAPQGSKRAFVIKGTNRAVMTESSKNVKPWRQAVEQAVMLSHPFGGRPDAILCRGAVFLDVTFTMPRPKSAKADARPQTRPDLDKLLRSTKDALKTAGVYEDDGRVVSLIAAKVYPGDGDDSLPVPGAVIRVECV
;
A
#
# COMPACT_ATOMS: atom_id res chain seq x y z
N MET A 1 -14.21 -7.68 -1.18
CA MET A 1 -13.84 -7.09 0.13
C MET A 1 -13.36 -5.67 -0.09
N THR A 2 -13.71 -4.76 0.81
CA THR A 2 -13.24 -3.37 0.74
C THR A 2 -12.60 -2.97 2.06
N PHE A 3 -11.41 -2.42 2.00
CA PHE A 3 -10.68 -1.92 3.16
C PHE A 3 -10.47 -0.42 3.02
N THR A 4 -10.76 0.34 4.06
CA THR A 4 -10.41 1.76 4.16
C THR A 4 -9.23 1.89 5.11
N VAL A 5 -8.14 2.42 4.60
CA VAL A 5 -6.88 2.59 5.34
C VAL A 5 -6.64 4.06 5.59
N HIS A 6 -6.46 4.45 6.84
CA HIS A 6 -6.07 5.80 7.23
C HIS A 6 -4.59 5.85 7.57
N GLY A 7 -3.88 6.76 6.99
CA GLY A 7 -2.45 6.94 7.16
C GLY A 7 -1.79 7.47 5.90
N LEU A 8 -0.56 7.90 6.01
CA LEU A 8 0.19 8.40 4.85
C LEU A 8 0.65 7.22 3.98
N PRO A 9 0.13 7.07 2.74
CA PRO A 9 0.62 6.07 1.82
C PRO A 9 2.12 6.24 1.59
N ALA A 10 2.88 5.17 1.72
CA ALA A 10 4.33 5.22 1.65
C ALA A 10 4.87 4.21 0.64
N PRO A 11 5.84 4.62 -0.18
CA PRO A 11 6.43 3.76 -1.19
C PRO A 11 7.41 2.79 -0.56
N GLN A 12 7.43 1.56 -1.06
CA GLN A 12 8.54 0.65 -0.86
C GLN A 12 9.58 0.90 -1.93
N GLY A 13 10.63 1.63 -1.55
CA GLY A 13 11.72 1.94 -2.46
C GLY A 13 12.64 0.76 -2.71
N SER A 14 13.61 0.97 -3.58
CA SER A 14 14.72 0.04 -3.74
C SER A 14 15.53 0.00 -2.45
N LYS A 15 15.85 -1.19 -1.98
CA LYS A 15 16.75 -1.35 -0.83
C LYS A 15 18.13 -0.81 -1.21
N ARG A 16 18.71 0.03 -0.36
CA ARG A 16 20.07 0.49 -0.55
C ARG A 16 21.03 -0.48 0.11
N ALA A 17 21.99 -1.00 -0.67
CA ALA A 17 23.12 -1.72 -0.15
C ALA A 17 24.22 -0.72 0.23
N PHE A 18 24.79 -0.82 1.41
CA PHE A 18 25.99 -0.09 1.81
C PHE A 18 26.94 -1.00 2.57
N VAL A 19 28.23 -0.72 2.44
CA VAL A 19 29.28 -1.46 3.15
C VAL A 19 29.56 -0.72 4.46
N ILE A 20 29.50 -1.45 5.57
CA ILE A 20 29.87 -0.90 6.89
C ILE A 20 31.37 -0.60 6.88
N LYS A 21 31.73 0.65 7.19
CA LYS A 21 33.12 1.10 7.24
C LYS A 21 33.95 0.24 8.17
N GLY A 22 35.09 -0.31 7.65
CA GLY A 22 35.98 -1.20 8.37
C GLY A 22 35.59 -2.68 8.37
N THR A 23 34.55 -3.05 7.64
CA THR A 23 34.12 -4.44 7.43
C THR A 23 33.75 -4.67 5.96
N ASN A 24 33.76 -5.93 5.50
CA ASN A 24 33.27 -6.29 4.17
C ASN A 24 31.78 -6.66 4.16
N ARG A 25 31.03 -6.25 5.18
CA ARG A 25 29.59 -6.53 5.29
C ARG A 25 28.79 -5.50 4.54
N ALA A 26 27.99 -5.95 3.58
CA ALA A 26 26.93 -5.16 2.96
C ALA A 26 25.65 -5.26 3.81
N VAL A 27 25.02 -4.12 4.07
CA VAL A 27 23.72 -4.03 4.77
C VAL A 27 22.68 -3.47 3.81
N MET A 28 21.53 -4.14 3.71
CA MET A 28 20.40 -3.69 2.91
C MET A 28 19.43 -2.93 3.81
N THR A 29 19.12 -1.67 3.46
CA THR A 29 18.12 -0.86 4.17
C THR A 29 17.04 -0.37 3.24
N GLU A 30 15.83 -0.21 3.76
CA GLU A 30 14.75 0.43 3.02
C GLU A 30 14.98 1.94 2.92
N SER A 31 14.67 2.51 1.75
CA SER A 31 14.88 3.92 1.46
C SER A 31 13.78 4.84 2.00
N SER A 32 12.64 4.30 2.48
CA SER A 32 11.50 5.05 3.02
C SER A 32 11.30 4.80 4.50
N LYS A 33 11.32 5.87 5.30
CA LYS A 33 11.04 5.81 6.75
C LYS A 33 9.58 5.50 7.07
N ASN A 34 8.66 5.80 6.13
CA ASN A 34 7.22 5.72 6.36
C ASN A 34 6.61 4.41 5.88
N VAL A 35 7.39 3.52 5.27
CA VAL A 35 6.87 2.27 4.72
C VAL A 35 6.33 1.34 5.81
N LYS A 36 7.01 1.23 6.93
CA LYS A 36 6.58 0.39 8.05
C LYS A 36 5.26 0.85 8.66
N PRO A 37 5.09 2.14 9.05
CA PRO A 37 3.80 2.63 9.53
C PRO A 37 2.66 2.45 8.52
N TRP A 38 2.90 2.65 7.23
CA TRP A 38 1.91 2.44 6.19
C TRP A 38 1.48 0.97 6.09
N ARG A 39 2.44 0.05 6.05
CA ARG A 39 2.15 -1.38 6.02
C ARG A 39 1.34 -1.82 7.23
N GLN A 40 1.70 -1.35 8.43
CA GLN A 40 0.95 -1.62 9.66
C GLN A 40 -0.48 -1.08 9.59
N ALA A 41 -0.70 0.09 9.00
CA ALA A 41 -2.04 0.64 8.81
C ALA A 41 -2.90 -0.22 7.88
N VAL A 42 -2.33 -0.74 6.80
CA VAL A 42 -3.00 -1.68 5.89
C VAL A 42 -3.35 -2.99 6.60
N GLU A 43 -2.40 -3.58 7.29
CA GLU A 43 -2.58 -4.82 8.05
C GLU A 43 -3.68 -4.67 9.11
N GLN A 44 -3.69 -3.55 9.83
CA GLN A 44 -4.72 -3.25 10.82
C GLN A 44 -6.11 -3.09 10.19
N ALA A 45 -6.21 -2.43 9.05
CA ALA A 45 -7.48 -2.28 8.34
C ALA A 45 -8.07 -3.64 7.91
N VAL A 46 -7.22 -4.56 7.45
CA VAL A 46 -7.63 -5.93 7.14
C VAL A 46 -8.13 -6.65 8.38
N MET A 47 -7.39 -6.58 9.48
CA MET A 47 -7.71 -7.22 10.75
C MET A 47 -9.06 -6.73 11.32
N LEU A 48 -9.30 -5.42 11.28
CA LEU A 48 -10.55 -4.81 11.78
C LEU A 48 -11.76 -5.20 10.92
N SER A 49 -11.57 -5.34 9.61
CA SER A 49 -12.65 -5.71 8.68
C SER A 49 -12.94 -7.22 8.69
N HIS A 50 -11.93 -8.02 8.96
CA HIS A 50 -12.00 -9.48 8.97
C HIS A 50 -11.29 -10.02 10.22
N PRO A 51 -11.96 -10.07 11.38
CA PRO A 51 -11.33 -10.46 12.66
C PRO A 51 -10.71 -11.86 12.66
N PHE A 52 -11.15 -12.73 11.75
CA PHE A 52 -10.57 -14.05 11.54
C PHE A 52 -9.49 -14.07 10.45
N GLY A 53 -9.40 -12.99 9.65
CA GLY A 53 -8.28 -12.73 8.75
C GLY A 53 -7.08 -12.24 9.55
N GLY A 54 -5.91 -12.32 8.97
CA GLY A 54 -4.67 -11.92 9.64
C GLY A 54 -4.04 -13.02 10.48
N ARG A 55 -4.62 -14.21 10.51
CA ARG A 55 -3.93 -15.40 10.99
C ARG A 55 -3.12 -15.99 9.84
N PRO A 56 -1.90 -16.45 10.08
CA PRO A 56 -1.07 -17.06 9.05
C PRO A 56 -1.73 -18.26 8.33
N ASP A 57 -2.72 -18.86 8.99
CA ASP A 57 -3.47 -20.03 8.53
C ASP A 57 -4.82 -19.69 7.85
N ALA A 58 -5.24 -18.42 7.86
CA ALA A 58 -6.55 -17.99 7.36
C ALA A 58 -6.40 -17.04 6.15
N ILE A 59 -6.03 -17.61 5.00
CA ILE A 59 -5.97 -16.85 3.75
C ILE A 59 -7.39 -16.54 3.26
N LEU A 60 -7.68 -15.26 3.01
CA LEU A 60 -9.00 -14.80 2.58
C LEU A 60 -9.30 -15.14 1.11
N CYS A 61 -8.32 -14.99 0.23
CA CYS A 61 -8.43 -15.32 -1.21
C CYS A 61 -7.42 -16.41 -1.57
N ARG A 62 -7.93 -17.57 -1.96
CA ARG A 62 -7.09 -18.71 -2.36
C ARG A 62 -6.90 -18.83 -3.88
N GLY A 63 -7.74 -18.17 -4.66
CA GLY A 63 -7.71 -18.14 -6.13
C GLY A 63 -7.01 -16.90 -6.68
N ALA A 64 -7.39 -16.56 -7.91
CA ALA A 64 -6.98 -15.32 -8.54
C ALA A 64 -7.58 -14.10 -7.83
N VAL A 65 -6.88 -12.99 -7.86
CA VAL A 65 -7.26 -11.74 -7.17
C VAL A 65 -7.33 -10.61 -8.17
N PHE A 66 -8.45 -9.89 -8.15
CA PHE A 66 -8.57 -8.57 -8.76
C PHE A 66 -8.39 -7.52 -7.66
N LEU A 67 -7.46 -6.61 -7.86
CA LEU A 67 -7.09 -5.58 -6.89
C LEU A 67 -7.32 -4.20 -7.48
N ASP A 68 -8.07 -3.37 -6.75
CA ASP A 68 -8.30 -1.96 -7.09
C ASP A 68 -7.91 -1.10 -5.89
N VAL A 69 -6.99 -0.14 -6.09
CA VAL A 69 -6.45 0.69 -5.03
C VAL A 69 -6.46 2.17 -5.43
N THR A 70 -7.16 2.97 -4.66
CA THR A 70 -7.10 4.43 -4.78
C THR A 70 -6.38 5.02 -3.58
N PHE A 71 -5.22 5.62 -3.82
CA PHE A 71 -4.43 6.32 -2.80
C PHE A 71 -4.84 7.78 -2.72
N THR A 72 -5.27 8.22 -1.54
CA THR A 72 -5.46 9.65 -1.26
C THR A 72 -4.17 10.22 -0.69
N MET A 73 -3.54 11.10 -1.47
CA MET A 73 -2.26 11.71 -1.13
C MET A 73 -2.47 13.07 -0.45
N PRO A 74 -1.56 13.51 0.43
CA PRO A 74 -1.63 14.85 1.01
C PRO A 74 -1.50 15.90 -0.09
N ARG A 75 -2.41 16.88 -0.09
CA ARG A 75 -2.40 17.98 -1.05
C ARG A 75 -1.42 19.07 -0.61
N PRO A 76 -0.40 19.40 -1.40
CA PRO A 76 0.47 20.54 -1.10
C PRO A 76 -0.31 21.86 -1.10
N LYS A 77 0.04 22.79 -0.24
CA LYS A 77 -0.58 24.13 -0.20
C LYS A 77 -0.43 24.89 -1.51
N SER A 78 0.66 24.64 -2.24
CA SER A 78 0.95 25.25 -3.55
C SER A 78 0.19 24.59 -4.71
N ALA A 79 -0.55 23.50 -4.49
CA ALA A 79 -1.26 22.82 -5.55
C ALA A 79 -2.43 23.66 -6.06
N LYS A 80 -2.54 23.79 -7.40
CA LYS A 80 -3.67 24.45 -8.05
C LYS A 80 -4.95 23.64 -7.86
N ALA A 81 -6.12 24.27 -8.03
CA ALA A 81 -7.42 23.64 -7.81
C ALA A 81 -7.66 22.40 -8.68
N ASP A 82 -7.12 22.36 -9.89
CA ASP A 82 -7.24 21.27 -10.86
C ASP A 82 -6.02 20.32 -10.86
N ALA A 83 -5.07 20.52 -9.94
CA ALA A 83 -3.86 19.72 -9.88
C ALA A 83 -4.17 18.25 -9.48
N ARG A 84 -3.40 17.34 -10.05
CA ARG A 84 -3.40 15.92 -9.70
C ARG A 84 -2.07 15.57 -9.03
N PRO A 85 -2.01 14.51 -8.21
CA PRO A 85 -0.78 14.12 -7.52
C PRO A 85 0.22 13.46 -8.50
N GLN A 86 0.83 14.27 -9.35
CA GLN A 86 1.74 13.83 -10.42
C GLN A 86 3.21 13.78 -10.01
N THR A 87 3.50 14.02 -8.73
CA THR A 87 4.86 13.97 -8.18
C THR A 87 5.05 12.70 -7.35
N ARG A 88 6.28 12.49 -6.86
CA ARG A 88 6.59 11.38 -5.95
C ARG A 88 5.62 11.36 -4.76
N PRO A 89 5.35 10.16 -4.18
CA PRO A 89 5.91 8.85 -4.53
C PRO A 89 5.30 8.22 -5.78
N ASP A 90 6.06 7.34 -6.43
CA ASP A 90 5.64 6.62 -7.62
C ASP A 90 4.51 5.63 -7.30
N LEU A 91 3.53 5.55 -8.17
CA LEU A 91 2.35 4.70 -7.98
C LEU A 91 2.70 3.21 -7.81
N ASP A 92 3.63 2.70 -8.63
CA ASP A 92 4.06 1.31 -8.56
C ASP A 92 4.76 0.97 -7.24
N LYS A 93 5.49 1.93 -6.64
CA LYS A 93 6.14 1.75 -5.34
C LYS A 93 5.15 1.80 -4.18
N LEU A 94 4.11 2.61 -4.28
CA LEU A 94 2.98 2.59 -3.33
C LEU A 94 2.24 1.25 -3.38
N LEU A 95 2.00 0.74 -4.58
CA LEU A 95 1.38 -0.57 -4.79
C LEU A 95 2.23 -1.70 -4.21
N ARG A 96 3.54 -1.65 -4.39
CA ARG A 96 4.45 -2.67 -3.86
C ARG A 96 4.33 -2.80 -2.35
N SER A 97 4.44 -1.70 -1.61
CA SER A 97 4.30 -1.70 -0.15
C SER A 97 2.92 -2.18 0.31
N THR A 98 1.87 -1.77 -0.39
CA THR A 98 0.48 -2.14 -0.10
C THR A 98 0.22 -3.62 -0.37
N LYS A 99 0.70 -4.16 -1.49
CA LYS A 99 0.58 -5.58 -1.83
C LYS A 99 1.32 -6.45 -0.82
N ASP A 100 2.53 -6.07 -0.42
CA ASP A 100 3.28 -6.77 0.62
C ASP A 100 2.53 -6.78 1.95
N ALA A 101 1.89 -5.68 2.32
CA ALA A 101 1.08 -5.60 3.54
C ALA A 101 -0.18 -6.48 3.46
N LEU A 102 -0.88 -6.50 2.33
CA LEU A 102 -2.04 -7.36 2.10
C LEU A 102 -1.67 -8.84 2.20
N LYS A 103 -0.53 -9.23 1.63
CA LYS A 103 0.03 -10.58 1.75
C LYS A 103 0.34 -10.91 3.22
N THR A 104 1.04 -10.05 3.92
CA THR A 104 1.36 -10.23 5.34
C THR A 104 0.09 -10.35 6.19
N ALA A 105 -0.95 -9.60 5.87
CA ALA A 105 -2.25 -9.67 6.53
C ALA A 105 -3.09 -10.90 6.18
N GLY A 106 -2.61 -11.75 5.27
CA GLY A 106 -3.29 -12.99 4.88
C GLY A 106 -4.45 -12.79 3.90
N VAL A 107 -4.46 -11.69 3.15
CA VAL A 107 -5.49 -11.50 2.11
C VAL A 107 -5.29 -12.52 0.99
N TYR A 108 -4.06 -12.77 0.59
CA TYR A 108 -3.66 -13.83 -0.36
C TYR A 108 -2.26 -14.37 -0.01
N GLU A 109 -1.94 -15.54 -0.53
CA GLU A 109 -0.68 -16.23 -0.22
C GLU A 109 0.55 -15.58 -0.86
N ASP A 110 0.39 -15.07 -2.08
CA ASP A 110 1.49 -14.55 -2.88
C ASP A 110 1.01 -13.47 -3.85
N ASP A 111 1.87 -12.51 -4.15
CA ASP A 111 1.60 -11.42 -5.11
C ASP A 111 1.28 -11.94 -6.51
N GLY A 112 1.76 -13.12 -6.87
CA GLY A 112 1.43 -13.80 -8.13
C GLY A 112 -0.06 -14.15 -8.28
N ARG A 113 -0.83 -14.12 -7.19
CA ARG A 113 -2.29 -14.29 -7.25
C ARG A 113 -2.99 -13.08 -7.84
N VAL A 114 -2.38 -11.90 -7.82
CA VAL A 114 -2.96 -10.68 -8.38
C VAL A 114 -2.85 -10.71 -9.90
N VAL A 115 -3.97 -10.97 -10.57
CA VAL A 115 -4.05 -11.10 -12.04
C VAL A 115 -4.63 -9.87 -12.72
N SER A 116 -5.27 -8.98 -11.96
CA SER A 116 -5.77 -7.69 -12.45
C SER A 116 -5.52 -6.62 -11.40
N LEU A 117 -5.07 -5.46 -11.85
CA LEU A 117 -4.69 -4.37 -10.98
C LEU A 117 -5.14 -3.04 -11.58
N ILE A 118 -5.95 -2.32 -10.81
CA ILE A 118 -6.31 -0.92 -11.07
C ILE A 118 -5.73 -0.08 -9.93
N ALA A 119 -5.11 1.03 -10.26
CA ALA A 119 -4.53 1.90 -9.25
C ALA A 119 -4.59 3.36 -9.65
N ALA A 120 -4.80 4.22 -8.68
CA ALA A 120 -4.81 5.67 -8.86
C ALA A 120 -4.25 6.40 -7.64
N LYS A 121 -3.68 7.58 -7.87
CA LYS A 121 -3.41 8.59 -6.86
C LYS A 121 -4.38 9.75 -7.03
N VAL A 122 -4.98 10.21 -5.95
CA VAL A 122 -5.91 11.34 -5.92
C VAL A 122 -5.58 12.27 -4.75
N TYR A 123 -6.05 13.50 -4.81
CA TYR A 123 -6.09 14.37 -3.64
C TYR A 123 -7.42 14.23 -2.88
N PRO A 124 -7.50 14.65 -1.61
CA PRO A 124 -8.75 14.64 -0.87
C PRO A 124 -9.86 15.37 -1.62
N GLY A 125 -11.02 14.74 -1.76
CA GLY A 125 -12.18 15.29 -2.47
C GLY A 125 -12.19 15.07 -3.98
N ASP A 126 -11.17 14.47 -4.57
CA ASP A 126 -11.06 14.25 -6.01
C ASP A 126 -11.59 12.84 -6.40
N GLY A 127 -12.90 12.71 -6.48
CA GLY A 127 -13.56 11.47 -6.91
C GLY A 127 -14.16 10.66 -5.76
N ASP A 128 -14.93 9.64 -6.13
CA ASP A 128 -15.76 8.87 -5.20
C ASP A 128 -14.94 8.03 -4.19
N ASP A 129 -13.74 7.63 -4.58
CA ASP A 129 -12.86 6.81 -3.75
C ASP A 129 -11.80 7.62 -3.00
N SER A 130 -11.83 8.95 -3.11
CA SER A 130 -10.97 9.79 -2.31
C SER A 130 -11.44 9.84 -0.86
N LEU A 131 -10.47 9.90 0.05
CA LEU A 131 -10.72 10.11 1.47
C LEU A 131 -10.57 11.61 1.81
N PRO A 132 -11.18 12.07 2.91
CA PRO A 132 -10.97 13.45 3.39
C PRO A 132 -9.57 13.69 3.94
N VAL A 133 -8.84 12.63 4.26
CA VAL A 133 -7.47 12.63 4.80
C VAL A 133 -6.62 11.62 4.03
N PRO A 134 -5.28 11.70 4.09
CA PRO A 134 -4.43 10.70 3.44
C PRO A 134 -4.74 9.27 3.87
N GLY A 135 -4.72 8.37 2.91
CA GLY A 135 -5.04 6.96 3.11
C GLY A 135 -5.26 6.23 1.79
N ALA A 136 -5.99 5.13 1.85
CA ALA A 136 -6.37 4.40 0.65
C ALA A 136 -7.71 3.67 0.81
N VAL A 137 -8.41 3.53 -0.31
CA VAL A 137 -9.51 2.58 -0.46
C VAL A 137 -8.98 1.41 -1.28
N ILE A 138 -9.08 0.21 -0.72
CA ILE A 138 -8.57 -1.01 -1.33
C ILE A 138 -9.74 -1.97 -1.52
N ARG A 139 -10.01 -2.36 -2.77
CA ARG A 139 -11.01 -3.38 -3.11
C ARG A 139 -10.30 -4.65 -3.57
N VAL A 140 -10.70 -5.75 -3.00
CA VAL A 140 -10.18 -7.08 -3.34
C VAL A 140 -11.35 -7.97 -3.73
N GLU A 141 -11.29 -8.51 -4.92
CA GLU A 141 -12.23 -9.51 -5.40
C GLU A 141 -11.50 -10.84 -5.60
N CYS A 142 -12.03 -11.88 -4.98
CA CYS A 142 -11.53 -13.24 -5.14
C CYS A 142 -12.29 -13.91 -6.30
N VAL A 143 -11.56 -14.42 -7.24
CA VAL A 143 -12.13 -15.03 -8.45
C VAL A 143 -11.82 -16.52 -8.54
#